data_6fd3d2fe7b7578f6c1cbbbf622e7e3d7
#
_entry.id   6fd3d2fe7b7578f6c1cbbbf622e7e3d7
#
_cell.length_a   1.000
_cell.length_b   1.000
_cell.length_c   1.000
_cell.angle_alpha   90.00
_cell.angle_beta   90.00
_cell.angle_gamma   90.00
#
_symmetry.space_group_name_H-M   'P 1'
#
loop_
_entity.id
_entity.type
_entity.pdbx_description
1 polymer ?
#
loop_
_entity_poly.entity_id
_entity_poly.type
_entity_poly.pdbx_seq_one_letter_code
_entity_poly.pdbx_strand_id
1 'polypeptide(L)'
;MTFLFALCLLGQQPGPPPVAAAPRELLKMSVIDVEVGPGAAASAGQRYTVHYTGWLRDGTKFDSSRDRNEPLTFVQGRRQLIAGWEAGFEGMKVGGKRRLLIPYQLAYGEKGSGKVIPPRADLIFDVELLAVEDVPESPAGKEFLDGLAALEQKLVTMAEALPESKYEWRPGQGVRSFGEVLRHIQNDNLLWLSLMGRIPPPEETRKLITEGEKGPVPGKKEMVTALRESFLALRKAIEPIRAGTLAGDVHVFGRDMTRRGLFTFLLSHASEHLGQLIAYERVNGLVPPWSAKP
;
A
#
# COMPACT_ATOMS: atom_id res chain seq x y z
N MET A 1 -59.19 -21.18 -29.24
CA MET A 1 -58.30 -20.13 -28.68
C MET A 1 -57.56 -20.75 -27.48
N THR A 2 -56.38 -21.22 -27.75
CA THR A 2 -55.56 -21.95 -26.76
C THR A 2 -54.41 -21.03 -26.38
N PHE A 3 -54.43 -20.53 -25.13
CA PHE A 3 -53.33 -19.71 -24.58
C PHE A 3 -52.21 -20.64 -24.10
N LEU A 4 -51.05 -20.56 -24.77
CA LEU A 4 -49.83 -21.18 -24.32
C LEU A 4 -49.19 -20.26 -23.25
N PHE A 5 -49.13 -20.71 -22.00
CA PHE A 5 -48.29 -20.09 -20.98
C PHE A 5 -46.83 -20.56 -21.20
N ALA A 6 -45.99 -19.67 -21.63
CA ALA A 6 -44.55 -19.89 -21.65
C ALA A 6 -44.02 -19.69 -20.21
N LEU A 7 -43.69 -20.79 -19.54
CA LEU A 7 -43.03 -20.80 -18.24
C LEU A 7 -41.55 -20.40 -18.45
N CYS A 8 -41.20 -19.17 -18.09
CA CYS A 8 -39.84 -18.68 -18.11
C CYS A 8 -39.06 -19.37 -16.97
N LEU A 9 -38.33 -20.42 -17.30
CA LEU A 9 -37.34 -21.03 -16.41
C LEU A 9 -36.24 -20.02 -16.16
N LEU A 10 -36.28 -19.35 -15.00
CA LEU A 10 -35.15 -18.62 -14.47
C LEU A 10 -34.01 -19.65 -14.20
N GLY A 11 -33.10 -19.73 -15.15
CA GLY A 11 -31.93 -20.58 -15.04
C GLY A 11 -31.09 -20.19 -13.82
N GLN A 12 -31.10 -21.02 -12.82
CA GLN A 12 -30.07 -20.98 -11.78
C GLN A 12 -28.72 -21.15 -12.48
N GLN A 13 -27.88 -20.13 -12.38
CA GLN A 13 -26.49 -20.23 -12.80
C GLN A 13 -25.84 -21.40 -12.03
N PRO A 14 -25.24 -22.37 -12.71
CA PRO A 14 -24.56 -23.46 -12.01
C PRO A 14 -23.48 -22.86 -11.13
N GLY A 15 -23.44 -23.31 -9.88
CA GLY A 15 -22.37 -22.97 -8.96
C GLY A 15 -21.01 -23.41 -9.55
N PRO A 16 -19.90 -22.83 -9.08
CA PRO A 16 -18.59 -23.23 -9.57
C PRO A 16 -18.44 -24.75 -9.40
N PRO A 17 -17.78 -25.44 -10.34
CA PRO A 17 -17.49 -26.84 -10.19
C PRO A 17 -16.70 -27.01 -8.87
N PRO A 18 -16.96 -28.10 -8.10
CA PRO A 18 -16.27 -28.34 -6.85
C PRO A 18 -14.77 -28.34 -7.12
N VAL A 19 -14.07 -27.43 -6.45
CA VAL A 19 -12.61 -27.44 -6.46
C VAL A 19 -12.22 -28.72 -5.73
N ALA A 20 -11.58 -29.66 -6.44
CA ALA A 20 -11.12 -30.91 -5.90
C ALA A 20 -10.45 -30.66 -4.54
N ALA A 21 -10.73 -31.52 -3.55
CA ALA A 21 -10.29 -31.36 -2.17
C ALA A 21 -8.78 -31.07 -2.08
N ALA A 22 -8.45 -29.79 -2.13
CA ALA A 22 -7.11 -29.28 -1.94
C ALA A 22 -6.81 -29.17 -0.45
N PRO A 23 -5.54 -29.13 -0.03
CA PRO A 23 -5.15 -29.03 1.38
C PRO A 23 -5.96 -27.99 2.12
N ARG A 24 -6.18 -28.19 3.41
CA ARG A 24 -7.12 -27.44 4.27
C ARG A 24 -6.95 -25.92 4.28
N GLU A 25 -5.82 -25.39 3.79
CA GLU A 25 -5.54 -23.97 3.74
C GLU A 25 -4.91 -23.59 2.38
N LEU A 26 -5.34 -22.45 1.80
CA LEU A 26 -4.60 -21.82 0.72
C LEU A 26 -3.38 -21.14 1.32
N LEU A 27 -2.19 -21.63 1.02
CA LEU A 27 -0.93 -21.01 1.46
C LEU A 27 -0.62 -19.73 0.68
N LYS A 28 -1.27 -19.54 -0.48
CA LYS A 28 -1.02 -18.41 -1.39
C LYS A 28 -2.29 -18.05 -2.14
N MET A 29 -2.52 -16.74 -2.30
CA MET A 29 -3.57 -16.24 -3.18
C MET A 29 -3.33 -16.69 -4.63
N SER A 30 -4.42 -17.08 -5.32
CA SER A 30 -4.40 -17.38 -6.75
C SER A 30 -5.34 -16.46 -7.51
N VAL A 31 -4.89 -16.01 -8.67
CA VAL A 31 -5.63 -15.14 -9.60
C VAL A 31 -5.70 -15.85 -10.94
N ILE A 32 -6.91 -16.06 -11.45
CA ILE A 32 -7.15 -16.80 -12.70
C ILE A 32 -8.00 -15.94 -13.62
N ASP A 33 -7.43 -15.46 -14.72
CA ASP A 33 -8.20 -14.77 -15.75
C ASP A 33 -9.07 -15.81 -16.50
N VAL A 34 -10.38 -15.68 -16.33
CA VAL A 34 -11.38 -16.51 -17.02
C VAL A 34 -11.63 -15.95 -18.43
N GLU A 35 -11.66 -14.60 -18.51
CA GLU A 35 -11.84 -13.87 -19.75
C GLU A 35 -11.06 -12.56 -19.67
N VAL A 36 -10.21 -12.29 -20.65
CA VAL A 36 -9.48 -11.03 -20.73
C VAL A 36 -10.33 -10.00 -21.43
N GLY A 37 -10.68 -8.91 -20.74
CA GLY A 37 -11.50 -7.85 -21.31
C GLY A 37 -10.78 -7.04 -22.39
N PRO A 38 -11.53 -6.41 -23.30
CA PRO A 38 -10.98 -5.57 -24.36
C PRO A 38 -10.67 -4.13 -23.92
N GLY A 39 -11.14 -3.72 -22.74
CA GLY A 39 -11.08 -2.33 -22.30
C GLY A 39 -9.78 -1.94 -21.59
N ALA A 40 -9.79 -0.78 -20.93
CA ALA A 40 -8.66 -0.25 -20.20
C ALA A 40 -8.24 -1.18 -19.05
N ALA A 41 -6.93 -1.24 -18.79
CA ALA A 41 -6.39 -1.99 -17.67
C ALA A 41 -6.62 -1.23 -16.35
N ALA A 42 -7.02 -1.96 -15.31
CA ALA A 42 -7.16 -1.45 -13.95
C ALA A 42 -5.80 -1.06 -13.38
N SER A 43 -5.71 0.15 -12.84
CA SER A 43 -4.52 0.71 -12.23
C SER A 43 -4.78 1.10 -10.77
N ALA A 44 -3.73 1.08 -9.97
CA ALA A 44 -3.82 1.47 -8.56
C ALA A 44 -4.41 2.89 -8.40
N GLY A 45 -5.26 3.05 -7.39
CA GLY A 45 -5.88 4.34 -7.04
C GLY A 45 -7.10 4.73 -7.87
N GLN A 46 -7.47 3.97 -8.91
CA GLN A 46 -8.69 4.20 -9.67
C GLN A 46 -9.94 3.71 -8.92
N ARG A 47 -11.10 4.22 -9.30
CA ARG A 47 -12.42 3.70 -8.92
C ARG A 47 -12.77 2.56 -9.84
N TYR A 48 -13.10 1.41 -9.25
CA TYR A 48 -13.56 0.23 -9.97
C TYR A 48 -15.04 0.02 -9.73
N THR A 49 -15.76 -0.32 -10.80
CA THR A 49 -17.14 -0.80 -10.73
C THR A 49 -17.14 -2.25 -11.18
N VAL A 50 -17.66 -3.14 -10.33
CA VAL A 50 -17.55 -4.58 -10.55
C VAL A 50 -18.87 -5.30 -10.25
N HIS A 51 -19.12 -6.40 -10.96
CA HIS A 51 -19.99 -7.44 -10.45
C HIS A 51 -19.15 -8.55 -9.82
N TYR A 52 -19.70 -9.19 -8.80
CA TYR A 52 -19.06 -10.32 -8.16
C TYR A 52 -20.06 -11.33 -7.61
N THR A 53 -19.58 -12.54 -7.42
CA THR A 53 -20.22 -13.57 -6.60
C THR A 53 -19.14 -14.21 -5.73
N GLY A 54 -19.43 -14.39 -4.44
CA GLY A 54 -18.52 -14.96 -3.47
C GLY A 54 -19.03 -16.29 -2.90
N TRP A 55 -18.12 -17.25 -2.77
CA TRP A 55 -18.39 -18.58 -2.19
C TRP A 55 -17.34 -18.95 -1.16
N LEU A 56 -17.77 -19.77 -0.20
CA LEU A 56 -16.87 -20.58 0.61
C LEU A 56 -16.29 -21.74 -0.23
N ARG A 57 -15.26 -22.40 0.27
CA ARG A 57 -14.63 -23.54 -0.45
C ARG A 57 -15.55 -24.73 -0.66
N ASP A 58 -16.54 -24.90 0.20
CA ASP A 58 -17.56 -25.98 0.07
C ASP A 58 -18.62 -25.67 -0.99
N GLY A 59 -18.53 -24.51 -1.67
CA GLY A 59 -19.48 -24.06 -2.69
C GLY A 59 -20.65 -23.25 -2.14
N THR A 60 -20.70 -23.00 -0.83
CA THR A 60 -21.74 -22.18 -0.21
C THR A 60 -21.59 -20.73 -0.67
N LYS A 61 -22.56 -20.22 -1.42
CA LYS A 61 -22.61 -18.81 -1.82
C LYS A 61 -22.96 -17.96 -0.61
N PHE A 62 -22.13 -16.95 -0.30
CA PHE A 62 -22.34 -16.06 0.83
C PHE A 62 -22.74 -14.64 0.42
N ASP A 63 -22.37 -14.19 -0.77
CA ASP A 63 -22.75 -12.87 -1.26
C ASP A 63 -22.67 -12.77 -2.80
N SER A 64 -23.50 -11.91 -3.40
CA SER A 64 -23.46 -11.62 -4.84
C SER A 64 -24.09 -10.26 -5.16
N SER A 65 -23.35 -9.41 -5.84
CA SER A 65 -23.86 -8.17 -6.40
C SER A 65 -24.86 -8.39 -7.55
N ARG A 66 -24.76 -9.56 -8.24
CA ARG A 66 -25.69 -9.92 -9.30
C ARG A 66 -27.07 -10.27 -8.77
N ASP A 67 -27.14 -10.93 -7.60
CA ASP A 67 -28.43 -11.28 -6.98
C ASP A 67 -29.21 -10.01 -6.60
N ARG A 68 -28.51 -8.92 -6.31
CA ARG A 68 -29.11 -7.61 -5.99
C ARG A 68 -29.27 -6.71 -7.23
N ASN A 69 -28.71 -7.13 -8.36
CA ASN A 69 -28.59 -6.30 -9.57
C ASN A 69 -27.95 -4.93 -9.30
N GLU A 70 -27.01 -4.88 -8.37
CA GLU A 70 -26.33 -3.68 -7.93
C GLU A 70 -24.81 -3.89 -7.96
N PRO A 71 -24.09 -3.31 -8.94
CA PRO A 71 -22.64 -3.39 -8.99
C PRO A 71 -22.00 -2.73 -7.76
N LEU A 72 -20.92 -3.30 -7.30
CA LEU A 72 -20.11 -2.71 -6.25
C LEU A 72 -19.11 -1.73 -6.84
N THR A 73 -19.06 -0.52 -6.28
CA THR A 73 -18.07 0.49 -6.64
C THR A 73 -17.15 0.77 -5.46
N PHE A 74 -15.85 0.74 -5.70
CA PHE A 74 -14.83 1.05 -4.69
C PHE A 74 -13.60 1.71 -5.31
N VAL A 75 -12.77 2.34 -4.50
CA VAL A 75 -11.48 2.89 -4.94
C VAL A 75 -10.37 1.98 -4.44
N GLN A 76 -9.61 1.43 -5.38
CA GLN A 76 -8.49 0.54 -5.09
C GLN A 76 -7.42 1.24 -4.24
N GLY A 77 -6.88 0.57 -3.25
CA GLY A 77 -5.88 1.11 -2.33
C GLY A 77 -6.47 1.82 -1.10
N ARG A 78 -7.81 1.95 -0.99
CA ARG A 78 -8.47 2.55 0.19
C ARG A 78 -8.66 1.59 1.36
N ARG A 79 -8.32 0.32 1.20
CA ARG A 79 -8.57 -0.72 2.22
C ARG A 79 -10.03 -0.77 2.71
N GLN A 80 -10.95 -0.46 1.81
CA GLN A 80 -12.39 -0.59 2.06
C GLN A 80 -12.84 -2.05 1.99
N LEU A 81 -12.03 -2.88 1.37
CA LEU A 81 -12.28 -4.30 1.12
C LEU A 81 -11.15 -5.16 1.67
N ILE A 82 -11.34 -6.47 1.65
CA ILE A 82 -10.33 -7.44 2.07
C ILE A 82 -9.05 -7.33 1.24
N ALA A 83 -7.90 -7.63 1.85
CA ALA A 83 -6.59 -7.48 1.20
C ALA A 83 -6.46 -8.28 -0.12
N GLY A 84 -7.12 -9.42 -0.21
CA GLY A 84 -7.18 -10.21 -1.43
C GLY A 84 -7.86 -9.50 -2.60
N TRP A 85 -8.84 -8.65 -2.35
CA TRP A 85 -9.46 -7.82 -3.38
C TRP A 85 -8.53 -6.68 -3.81
N GLU A 86 -7.85 -6.05 -2.87
CA GLU A 86 -6.88 -4.99 -3.19
C GLU A 86 -5.77 -5.47 -4.13
N ALA A 87 -5.34 -6.73 -4.00
CA ALA A 87 -4.31 -7.32 -4.87
C ALA A 87 -4.91 -7.99 -6.13
N GLY A 88 -6.17 -8.44 -6.08
CA GLY A 88 -6.77 -9.31 -7.08
C GLY A 88 -7.09 -8.65 -8.42
N PHE A 89 -7.23 -7.34 -8.46
CA PHE A 89 -7.63 -6.60 -9.67
C PHE A 89 -6.47 -6.04 -10.48
N GLU A 90 -5.24 -6.13 -9.99
CA GLU A 90 -4.09 -5.57 -10.69
C GLU A 90 -3.99 -6.12 -12.12
N GLY A 91 -3.88 -5.21 -13.10
CA GLY A 91 -3.77 -5.53 -14.53
C GLY A 91 -5.04 -6.12 -15.17
N MET A 92 -6.14 -6.27 -14.43
CA MET A 92 -7.41 -6.71 -15.01
C MET A 92 -7.97 -5.65 -15.96
N LYS A 93 -8.49 -6.07 -17.12
CA LYS A 93 -9.06 -5.14 -18.11
C LYS A 93 -10.57 -5.06 -18.00
N VAL A 94 -11.12 -3.88 -18.27
CA VAL A 94 -12.58 -3.67 -18.34
C VAL A 94 -13.21 -4.64 -19.34
N GLY A 95 -14.35 -5.24 -18.94
CA GLY A 95 -15.03 -6.32 -19.64
C GLY A 95 -14.45 -7.71 -19.34
N GLY A 96 -13.37 -7.79 -18.58
CA GLY A 96 -12.76 -9.06 -18.18
C GLY A 96 -13.47 -9.74 -17.03
N LYS A 97 -13.27 -11.05 -16.91
CA LYS A 97 -13.75 -11.89 -15.81
C LYS A 97 -12.57 -12.62 -15.18
N ARG A 98 -12.55 -12.64 -13.87
CA ARG A 98 -11.43 -13.19 -13.09
C ARG A 98 -11.96 -13.98 -11.90
N ARG A 99 -11.31 -15.11 -11.60
CA ARG A 99 -11.52 -15.85 -10.36
C ARG A 99 -10.39 -15.57 -9.39
N LEU A 100 -10.76 -15.24 -8.17
CA LEU A 100 -9.85 -14.99 -7.06
C LEU A 100 -10.03 -16.11 -6.03
N LEU A 101 -8.94 -16.81 -5.69
CA LEU A 101 -8.88 -17.73 -4.56
C LEU A 101 -8.08 -17.02 -3.45
N ILE A 102 -8.77 -16.61 -2.41
CA ILE A 102 -8.23 -15.74 -1.37
C ILE A 102 -8.10 -16.52 -0.08
N PRO A 103 -6.87 -16.73 0.45
CA PRO A 103 -6.68 -17.37 1.74
C PRO A 103 -7.23 -16.49 2.84
N TYR A 104 -7.68 -17.10 3.92
CA TYR A 104 -8.34 -16.41 5.05
C TYR A 104 -7.52 -15.25 5.62
N GLN A 105 -6.18 -15.31 5.57
CA GLN A 105 -5.28 -14.25 6.05
C GLN A 105 -5.41 -12.95 5.23
N LEU A 106 -5.81 -13.06 3.96
CA LEU A 106 -6.08 -11.94 3.07
C LEU A 106 -7.59 -11.64 2.92
N ALA A 107 -8.41 -12.33 3.71
CA ALA A 107 -9.87 -12.19 3.80
C ALA A 107 -10.27 -11.69 5.20
N TYR A 108 -11.04 -12.48 5.93
CA TYR A 108 -11.60 -12.10 7.24
C TYR A 108 -10.84 -12.70 8.43
N GLY A 109 -9.68 -13.32 8.20
CA GLY A 109 -8.75 -13.78 9.21
C GLY A 109 -9.29 -14.89 10.14
N GLU A 110 -8.76 -14.90 11.36
CA GLU A 110 -9.05 -15.90 12.39
C GLU A 110 -10.49 -15.87 12.91
N LYS A 111 -11.18 -14.72 12.75
CA LYS A 111 -12.52 -14.50 13.33
C LYS A 111 -13.66 -14.78 12.35
N GLY A 112 -13.39 -14.73 11.03
CA GLY A 112 -14.46 -14.74 10.03
C GLY A 112 -15.27 -13.44 10.01
N SER A 113 -16.46 -13.46 9.40
CA SER A 113 -17.34 -12.29 9.32
C SER A 113 -18.81 -12.65 9.43
N GLY A 114 -19.50 -11.99 10.34
CA GLY A 114 -20.92 -12.19 10.59
C GLY A 114 -21.26 -13.65 10.93
N LYS A 115 -22.44 -14.10 10.44
CA LYS A 115 -22.91 -15.49 10.62
C LYS A 115 -22.61 -16.39 9.42
N VAL A 116 -22.12 -15.81 8.31
CA VAL A 116 -22.01 -16.48 7.01
C VAL A 116 -20.59 -16.87 6.63
N ILE A 117 -19.58 -16.18 7.13
CA ILE A 117 -18.18 -16.49 6.87
C ILE A 117 -17.53 -17.02 8.14
N PRO A 118 -17.26 -18.34 8.23
CA PRO A 118 -16.66 -18.95 9.41
C PRO A 118 -15.24 -18.41 9.69
N PRO A 119 -14.73 -18.64 10.91
CA PRO A 119 -13.32 -18.45 11.22
C PRO A 119 -12.41 -19.20 10.23
N ARG A 120 -11.31 -18.56 9.81
CA ARG A 120 -10.30 -19.13 8.89
C ARG A 120 -10.87 -19.62 7.56
N ALA A 121 -11.91 -19.00 7.05
CA ALA A 121 -12.51 -19.38 5.78
C ALA A 121 -11.75 -18.78 4.61
N ASP A 122 -11.21 -19.63 3.75
CA ASP A 122 -10.75 -19.24 2.42
C ASP A 122 -11.95 -18.90 1.54
N LEU A 123 -11.82 -17.90 0.70
CA LEU A 123 -12.90 -17.41 -0.13
C LEU A 123 -12.60 -17.58 -1.62
N ILE A 124 -13.64 -17.79 -2.38
CA ILE A 124 -13.61 -17.82 -3.84
C ILE A 124 -14.51 -16.70 -4.34
N PHE A 125 -14.01 -15.87 -5.24
CA PHE A 125 -14.80 -14.84 -5.91
C PHE A 125 -14.68 -14.98 -7.42
N ASP A 126 -15.79 -14.92 -8.10
CA ASP A 126 -15.84 -14.60 -9.53
C ASP A 126 -16.18 -13.12 -9.64
N VAL A 127 -15.31 -12.37 -10.30
CA VAL A 127 -15.43 -10.93 -10.47
C VAL A 127 -15.46 -10.57 -11.95
N GLU A 128 -16.26 -9.56 -12.31
CA GLU A 128 -16.28 -8.95 -13.63
C GLU A 128 -16.04 -7.46 -13.47
N LEU A 129 -15.04 -6.92 -14.15
CA LEU A 129 -14.70 -5.51 -14.13
C LEU A 129 -15.51 -4.76 -15.18
N LEU A 130 -16.46 -3.95 -14.74
CA LEU A 130 -17.37 -3.20 -15.62
C LEU A 130 -16.81 -1.88 -16.08
N ALA A 131 -16.14 -1.16 -15.16
CA ALA A 131 -15.55 0.15 -15.45
C ALA A 131 -14.36 0.44 -14.54
N VAL A 132 -13.46 1.27 -15.04
CA VAL A 132 -12.42 1.95 -14.26
C VAL A 132 -12.51 3.45 -14.53
N GLU A 133 -12.37 4.26 -13.47
CA GLU A 133 -12.42 5.71 -13.55
C GLU A 133 -11.27 6.32 -12.75
N ASP A 134 -10.64 7.35 -13.28
CA ASP A 134 -9.67 8.11 -12.52
C ASP A 134 -10.36 8.87 -11.39
N VAL A 135 -9.79 8.75 -10.19
CA VAL A 135 -10.23 9.55 -9.06
C VAL A 135 -9.38 10.82 -9.04
N PRO A 136 -9.99 12.01 -9.08
CA PRO A 136 -9.25 13.26 -9.04
C PRO A 136 -8.30 13.31 -7.84
N GLU A 137 -7.09 13.80 -8.05
CA GLU A 137 -6.13 14.02 -6.96
C GLU A 137 -6.72 15.03 -5.97
N SER A 138 -6.56 14.75 -4.67
CA SER A 138 -6.86 15.76 -3.68
C SER A 138 -5.74 16.80 -3.66
N PRO A 139 -6.06 18.10 -3.56
CA PRO A 139 -5.05 19.11 -3.34
C PRO A 139 -4.09 18.75 -2.18
N ALA A 140 -4.64 18.22 -1.09
CA ALA A 140 -3.85 17.78 0.07
C ALA A 140 -2.92 16.60 -0.23
N GLY A 141 -3.29 15.67 -1.11
CA GLY A 141 -2.41 14.58 -1.55
C GLY A 141 -1.25 15.10 -2.38
N LYS A 142 -1.53 16.03 -3.30
CA LYS A 142 -0.50 16.70 -4.10
C LYS A 142 0.45 17.52 -3.23
N GLU A 143 -0.06 18.35 -2.34
CA GLU A 143 0.74 19.16 -1.41
C GLU A 143 1.66 18.29 -0.56
N PHE A 144 1.18 17.13 -0.12
CA PHE A 144 1.99 16.19 0.63
C PHE A 144 3.14 15.62 -0.22
N LEU A 145 2.88 15.17 -1.44
CA LEU A 145 3.91 14.64 -2.34
C LEU A 145 4.92 15.71 -2.73
N ASP A 146 4.48 16.96 -2.97
CA ASP A 146 5.35 18.10 -3.23
C ASP A 146 6.25 18.39 -2.01
N GLY A 147 5.69 18.35 -0.80
CA GLY A 147 6.44 18.50 0.46
C GLY A 147 7.47 17.40 0.66
N LEU A 148 7.11 16.16 0.37
CA LEU A 148 8.02 15.01 0.46
C LEU A 148 9.15 15.12 -0.56
N ALA A 149 8.87 15.54 -1.80
CA ALA A 149 9.86 15.73 -2.84
C ALA A 149 10.85 16.86 -2.49
N ALA A 150 10.34 17.97 -1.94
CA ALA A 150 11.19 19.07 -1.47
C ALA A 150 12.10 18.67 -0.31
N LEU A 151 11.60 17.84 0.59
CA LEU A 151 12.38 17.31 1.71
C LEU A 151 13.46 16.34 1.24
N GLU A 152 13.11 15.40 0.36
CA GLU A 152 14.06 14.50 -0.30
C GLU A 152 15.19 15.26 -0.98
N GLN A 153 14.84 16.26 -1.79
CA GLN A 153 15.84 17.07 -2.49
C GLN A 153 16.84 17.68 -1.52
N LYS A 154 16.37 18.29 -0.42
CA LYS A 154 17.25 18.91 0.58
C LYS A 154 18.14 17.88 1.27
N LEU A 155 17.57 16.77 1.73
CA LEU A 155 18.32 15.74 2.45
C LEU A 155 19.37 15.06 1.57
N VAL A 156 18.99 14.73 0.34
CA VAL A 156 19.92 14.10 -0.62
C VAL A 156 21.02 15.08 -1.04
N THR A 157 20.68 16.32 -1.38
CA THR A 157 21.66 17.34 -1.77
C THR A 157 22.66 17.63 -0.62
N MET A 158 22.17 17.67 0.62
CA MET A 158 23.01 17.80 1.81
C MET A 158 23.93 16.60 1.97
N ALA A 159 23.43 15.38 1.88
CA ALA A 159 24.23 14.16 1.98
C ALA A 159 25.32 14.11 0.88
N GLU A 160 25.00 14.58 -0.32
CA GLU A 160 25.99 14.67 -1.42
C GLU A 160 27.05 15.75 -1.20
N ALA A 161 26.67 16.89 -0.67
CA ALA A 161 27.58 17.99 -0.41
C ALA A 161 28.50 17.74 0.81
N LEU A 162 28.04 16.97 1.78
CA LEU A 162 28.77 16.70 3.02
C LEU A 162 30.10 15.96 2.71
N PRO A 163 31.26 16.46 3.20
CA PRO A 163 32.51 15.72 3.09
C PRO A 163 32.41 14.36 3.80
N GLU A 164 32.96 13.30 3.18
CA GLU A 164 32.89 11.95 3.75
C GLU A 164 33.49 11.87 5.16
N SER A 165 34.56 12.62 5.42
CA SER A 165 35.20 12.73 6.74
C SER A 165 34.28 13.28 7.84
N LYS A 166 33.13 13.87 7.48
CA LYS A 166 32.16 14.40 8.42
C LYS A 166 31.00 13.44 8.71
N TYR A 167 30.88 12.34 8.01
CA TYR A 167 29.79 11.39 8.25
C TYR A 167 29.79 10.82 9.67
N GLU A 168 30.95 10.60 10.27
CA GLU A 168 31.09 10.15 11.66
C GLU A 168 31.09 11.28 12.70
N TRP A 169 31.08 12.55 12.26
CA TRP A 169 31.08 13.66 13.18
C TRP A 169 29.76 13.75 13.96
N ARG A 170 29.85 14.00 15.25
CA ARG A 170 28.71 14.18 16.15
C ARG A 170 28.96 15.33 17.11
N PRO A 171 27.92 16.07 17.58
CA PRO A 171 28.08 17.22 18.44
C PRO A 171 28.49 16.86 19.86
N GLY A 172 28.31 15.61 20.28
CA GLY A 172 28.66 15.14 21.63
C GLY A 172 28.45 13.65 21.82
N GLN A 173 28.89 13.12 22.94
CA GLN A 173 28.69 11.71 23.28
C GLN A 173 27.20 11.39 23.43
N GLY A 174 26.77 10.24 22.89
CA GLY A 174 25.37 9.80 22.92
C GLY A 174 24.47 10.51 21.93
N VAL A 175 24.97 11.41 21.09
CA VAL A 175 24.23 12.07 20.03
C VAL A 175 24.57 11.41 18.69
N ARG A 176 23.57 11.20 17.85
CA ARG A 176 23.76 10.62 16.49
C ARG A 176 24.73 11.45 15.67
N SER A 177 25.60 10.78 14.91
CA SER A 177 26.44 11.42 13.88
C SER A 177 25.62 11.85 12.67
N PHE A 178 26.21 12.60 11.74
CA PHE A 178 25.58 12.92 10.47
C PHE A 178 25.08 11.68 9.74
N GLY A 179 25.93 10.69 9.55
CA GLY A 179 25.57 9.47 8.86
C GLY A 179 24.52 8.66 9.60
N GLU A 180 24.56 8.63 10.93
CA GLU A 180 23.53 7.97 11.74
C GLU A 180 22.15 8.66 11.61
N VAL A 181 22.11 9.99 11.50
CA VAL A 181 20.83 10.70 11.24
C VAL A 181 20.31 10.39 9.85
N LEU A 182 21.15 10.38 8.82
CA LEU A 182 20.73 10.04 7.45
C LEU A 182 20.22 8.60 7.38
N ARG A 183 20.91 7.65 8.02
CA ARG A 183 20.47 6.26 8.12
C ARG A 183 19.15 6.12 8.86
N HIS A 184 18.95 6.88 9.92
CA HIS A 184 17.69 6.90 10.66
C HIS A 184 16.53 7.35 9.76
N ILE A 185 16.69 8.43 8.99
CA ILE A 185 15.68 8.88 8.02
C ILE A 185 15.38 7.80 6.97
N GLN A 186 16.41 7.13 6.46
CA GLN A 186 16.24 6.03 5.50
C GLN A 186 15.44 4.88 6.12
N ASN A 187 15.76 4.47 7.34
CA ASN A 187 15.06 3.40 8.06
C ASN A 187 13.61 3.78 8.37
N ASP A 188 13.35 5.03 8.71
CA ASP A 188 12.01 5.53 8.94
C ASP A 188 11.17 5.50 7.65
N ASN A 189 11.74 5.87 6.51
CA ASN A 189 11.04 5.74 5.23
C ASN A 189 10.58 4.30 4.97
N LEU A 190 11.42 3.30 5.29
CA LEU A 190 11.06 1.87 5.16
C LEU A 190 10.02 1.46 6.22
N LEU A 191 10.13 1.96 7.44
CA LEU A 191 9.13 1.74 8.49
C LEU A 191 7.75 2.28 8.06
N TRP A 192 7.69 3.48 7.50
CA TRP A 192 6.44 4.08 7.02
C TRP A 192 5.79 3.24 5.93
N LEU A 193 6.55 2.66 5.00
CA LEU A 193 6.05 1.73 3.99
C LEU A 193 5.37 0.52 4.63
N SER A 194 5.98 -0.05 5.67
CA SER A 194 5.42 -1.16 6.44
C SER A 194 4.12 -0.77 7.15
N LEU A 195 4.10 0.36 7.84
CA LEU A 195 2.94 0.86 8.58
C LEU A 195 1.76 1.23 7.65
N MET A 196 2.06 1.64 6.43
CA MET A 196 1.03 1.81 5.39
C MET A 196 0.49 0.47 4.87
N GLY A 197 1.07 -0.67 5.31
CA GLY A 197 0.62 -2.03 5.01
C GLY A 197 0.73 -2.40 3.53
N ARG A 198 1.59 -1.74 2.78
CA ARG A 198 1.83 -2.03 1.37
C ARG A 198 2.89 -3.10 1.16
N ILE A 199 3.74 -3.30 2.16
CA ILE A 199 4.73 -4.37 2.17
C ILE A 199 4.75 -4.87 3.60
N PRO A 200 4.30 -6.11 3.90
CA PRO A 200 4.73 -6.74 5.12
C PRO A 200 6.26 -6.75 5.04
N PRO A 201 6.98 -6.18 6.03
CA PRO A 201 8.41 -6.12 5.91
C PRO A 201 8.93 -7.55 5.77
N PRO A 202 9.72 -7.88 4.75
CA PRO A 202 10.52 -9.09 4.77
C PRO A 202 11.27 -9.12 6.11
N GLU A 203 11.61 -10.30 6.59
CA GLU A 203 12.42 -10.48 7.82
C GLU A 203 13.64 -9.56 7.82
N GLU A 204 14.25 -9.35 6.67
CA GLU A 204 15.37 -8.43 6.42
C GLU A 204 15.03 -6.95 6.68
N THR A 205 13.81 -6.51 6.31
CA THR A 205 13.36 -5.14 6.59
C THR A 205 13.06 -4.94 8.07
N ARG A 206 12.52 -5.97 8.76
CA ARG A 206 12.38 -5.93 10.23
C ARG A 206 13.72 -5.82 10.92
N LYS A 207 14.73 -6.57 10.48
CA LYS A 207 16.10 -6.46 11.00
C LYS A 207 16.70 -5.09 10.74
N LEU A 208 16.50 -4.52 9.54
CA LEU A 208 16.92 -3.15 9.24
C LEU A 208 16.29 -2.11 10.18
N ILE A 209 15.02 -2.25 10.51
CA ILE A 209 14.31 -1.33 11.42
C ILE A 209 14.76 -1.53 12.86
N THR A 210 14.97 -2.77 13.33
CA THR A 210 15.29 -3.08 14.72
C THR A 210 16.79 -3.08 15.03
N GLU A 211 17.63 -3.41 14.06
CA GLU A 211 19.08 -3.56 14.19
C GLU A 211 19.85 -2.53 13.33
N GLY A 212 19.19 -1.93 12.34
CA GLY A 212 19.81 -1.04 11.36
C GLY A 212 20.42 0.23 11.91
N GLU A 213 20.08 0.59 13.15
CA GLU A 213 20.74 1.69 13.85
C GLU A 213 22.05 1.28 14.55
N LYS A 214 22.34 -0.01 14.65
CA LYS A 214 23.45 -0.55 15.48
C LYS A 214 24.72 -0.89 14.72
N GLY A 215 24.72 -0.82 13.40
CA GLY A 215 25.89 -1.14 12.57
C GLY A 215 26.78 0.08 12.24
N PRO A 216 27.92 -0.14 11.55
CA PRO A 216 28.71 0.95 11.01
C PRO A 216 27.86 1.79 10.03
N VAL A 217 28.13 3.10 9.99
CA VAL A 217 27.49 3.99 9.02
C VAL A 217 28.00 3.62 7.64
N PRO A 218 27.11 3.41 6.64
CA PRO A 218 27.53 3.17 5.27
C PRO A 218 28.39 4.34 4.72
N GLY A 219 29.28 4.04 3.79
CA GLY A 219 30.03 5.08 3.11
C GLY A 219 29.12 6.07 2.38
N LYS A 220 29.62 7.28 2.10
CA LYS A 220 28.83 8.37 1.50
C LYS A 220 28.01 7.94 0.28
N LYS A 221 28.65 7.25 -0.68
CA LYS A 221 27.99 6.83 -1.93
C LYS A 221 26.83 5.87 -1.66
N GLU A 222 27.05 4.92 -0.78
CA GLU A 222 26.06 3.90 -0.42
C GLU A 222 24.89 4.55 0.34
N MET A 223 25.18 5.44 1.30
CA MET A 223 24.16 6.17 2.05
C MET A 223 23.28 7.04 1.14
N VAL A 224 23.86 7.80 0.22
CA VAL A 224 23.11 8.63 -0.73
C VAL A 224 22.21 7.77 -1.61
N THR A 225 22.71 6.63 -2.09
CA THR A 225 21.90 5.69 -2.89
C THR A 225 20.74 5.15 -2.09
N ALA A 226 20.99 4.63 -0.89
CA ALA A 226 19.96 4.07 -0.03
C ALA A 226 18.89 5.10 0.39
N LEU A 227 19.30 6.33 0.65
CA LEU A 227 18.40 7.44 0.96
C LEU A 227 17.47 7.75 -0.23
N ARG A 228 18.01 7.87 -1.46
CA ARG A 228 17.21 8.08 -2.67
C ARG A 228 16.21 6.96 -2.92
N GLU A 229 16.66 5.71 -2.81
CA GLU A 229 15.82 4.54 -3.00
C GLU A 229 14.68 4.48 -1.98
N SER A 230 14.93 4.82 -0.72
CA SER A 230 13.91 4.84 0.33
C SER A 230 12.84 5.91 0.07
N PHE A 231 13.21 7.10 -0.38
CA PHE A 231 12.25 8.15 -0.77
C PHE A 231 11.48 7.79 -2.03
N LEU A 232 12.14 7.21 -3.03
CA LEU A 232 11.47 6.75 -4.25
C LEU A 232 10.41 5.68 -3.94
N ALA A 233 10.75 4.71 -3.08
CA ALA A 233 9.82 3.69 -2.63
C ALA A 233 8.62 4.30 -1.88
N LEU A 234 8.88 5.26 -1.00
CA LEU A 234 7.85 5.96 -0.24
C LEU A 234 6.91 6.76 -1.16
N ARG A 235 7.44 7.52 -2.12
CA ARG A 235 6.63 8.23 -3.11
C ARG A 235 5.76 7.28 -3.94
N LYS A 236 6.33 6.22 -4.50
CA LYS A 236 5.59 5.20 -5.25
C LYS A 236 4.47 4.55 -4.43
N ALA A 237 4.66 4.38 -3.13
CA ALA A 237 3.64 3.85 -2.25
C ALA A 237 2.50 4.84 -1.97
N ILE A 238 2.81 6.15 -1.98
CA ILE A 238 1.87 7.23 -1.66
C ILE A 238 1.16 7.75 -2.91
N GLU A 239 1.84 7.80 -4.04
CA GLU A 239 1.32 8.33 -5.32
C GLU A 239 -0.08 7.82 -5.70
N PRO A 240 -0.43 6.52 -5.51
CA PRO A 240 -1.79 6.04 -5.74
C PRO A 240 -2.78 6.46 -4.65
N ILE A 241 -2.36 7.13 -3.58
CA ILE A 241 -3.23 7.59 -2.51
C ILE A 241 -3.88 8.90 -2.93
N ARG A 242 -4.97 8.80 -3.68
CA ARG A 242 -5.76 9.92 -4.19
C ARG A 242 -6.83 10.35 -3.20
N ALA A 243 -7.60 11.38 -3.56
CA ALA A 243 -8.67 11.94 -2.72
C ALA A 243 -9.51 10.88 -2.00
N GLY A 244 -9.76 11.06 -0.75
CA GLY A 244 -10.56 10.16 0.08
C GLY A 244 -9.81 9.01 0.76
N THR A 245 -8.59 8.66 0.35
CA THR A 245 -7.74 7.73 1.10
C THR A 245 -7.04 8.39 2.29
N LEU A 246 -6.94 9.70 2.29
CA LEU A 246 -6.37 10.48 3.40
C LEU A 246 -7.24 10.48 4.66
N ALA A 247 -8.55 10.21 4.52
CA ALA A 247 -9.47 10.12 5.66
C ALA A 247 -9.51 8.73 6.32
N GLY A 248 -8.91 7.70 5.69
CA GLY A 248 -8.91 6.34 6.24
C GLY A 248 -8.08 6.26 7.51
N ASP A 249 -8.58 5.51 8.51
CA ASP A 249 -7.92 5.30 9.78
C ASP A 249 -6.74 4.33 9.64
N VAL A 250 -5.70 4.60 10.39
CA VAL A 250 -4.53 3.73 10.55
C VAL A 250 -4.18 3.64 12.05
N HIS A 251 -3.81 2.45 12.50
CA HIS A 251 -3.33 2.24 13.86
C HIS A 251 -1.81 2.21 13.85
N VAL A 252 -1.17 3.21 14.46
CA VAL A 252 0.29 3.39 14.45
C VAL A 252 0.77 3.77 15.84
N PHE A 253 1.78 3.08 16.33
CA PHE A 253 2.37 3.31 17.68
C PHE A 253 1.35 3.31 18.83
N GLY A 254 0.35 2.40 18.76
CA GLY A 254 -0.69 2.29 19.78
C GLY A 254 -1.72 3.43 19.76
N ARG A 255 -1.80 4.19 18.66
CA ARG A 255 -2.75 5.30 18.48
C ARG A 255 -3.50 5.15 17.16
N ASP A 256 -4.78 5.48 17.18
CA ASP A 256 -5.58 5.64 15.99
C ASP A 256 -5.39 7.05 15.43
N MET A 257 -5.10 7.13 14.14
CA MET A 257 -5.01 8.40 13.42
C MET A 257 -5.47 8.24 11.98
N THR A 258 -5.79 9.34 11.32
CA THR A 258 -6.06 9.30 9.89
C THR A 258 -4.76 9.15 9.09
N ARG A 259 -4.83 8.64 7.87
CA ARG A 259 -3.67 8.63 6.95
C ARG A 259 -3.09 10.03 6.75
N ARG A 260 -3.95 11.05 6.71
CA ARG A 260 -3.51 12.45 6.67
C ARG A 260 -2.65 12.79 7.88
N GLY A 261 -3.09 12.40 9.06
CA GLY A 261 -2.32 12.57 10.30
C GLY A 261 -0.97 11.87 10.25
N LEU A 262 -0.95 10.62 9.75
CA LEU A 262 0.28 9.86 9.55
C LEU A 262 1.25 10.57 8.59
N PHE A 263 0.76 11.08 7.46
CA PHE A 263 1.60 11.78 6.47
C PHE A 263 2.13 13.12 7.01
N THR A 264 1.30 13.86 7.75
CA THR A 264 1.74 15.08 8.44
C THR A 264 2.84 14.78 9.44
N PHE A 265 2.67 13.70 10.22
CA PHE A 265 3.68 13.25 11.18
C PHE A 265 4.99 12.87 10.48
N LEU A 266 4.93 12.13 9.37
CA LEU A 266 6.10 11.74 8.57
C LEU A 266 6.90 12.97 8.10
N LEU A 267 6.22 13.96 7.49
CA LEU A 267 6.88 15.18 7.03
C LEU A 267 7.49 15.98 8.20
N SER A 268 6.77 16.08 9.30
CA SER A 268 7.25 16.79 10.51
C SER A 268 8.50 16.13 11.05
N HIS A 269 8.48 14.82 11.25
CA HIS A 269 9.59 14.04 11.76
C HIS A 269 10.86 14.15 10.89
N ALA A 270 10.72 13.95 9.58
CA ALA A 270 11.85 14.12 8.68
C ALA A 270 12.35 15.59 8.61
N SER A 271 11.46 16.57 8.79
CA SER A 271 11.84 17.98 8.86
C SER A 271 12.62 18.33 10.13
N GLU A 272 12.31 17.69 11.27
CA GLU A 272 13.07 17.81 12.51
C GLU A 272 14.50 17.33 12.32
N HIS A 273 14.68 16.17 11.66
CA HIS A 273 16.01 15.66 11.34
C HIS A 273 16.77 16.50 10.32
N LEU A 274 16.07 17.08 9.33
CA LEU A 274 16.67 18.05 8.43
C LEU A 274 17.19 19.28 9.22
N GLY A 275 16.40 19.79 10.15
CA GLY A 275 16.81 20.88 11.06
C GLY A 275 18.04 20.52 11.90
N GLN A 276 18.09 19.30 12.41
CA GLN A 276 19.26 18.78 13.15
C GLN A 276 20.51 18.76 12.25
N LEU A 277 20.41 18.23 11.03
CA LEU A 277 21.53 18.18 10.10
C LEU A 277 22.00 19.57 9.67
N ILE A 278 21.08 20.54 9.45
CA ILE A 278 21.43 21.96 9.19
C ILE A 278 22.22 22.53 10.35
N ALA A 279 21.83 22.26 11.60
CA ALA A 279 22.58 22.72 12.75
C ALA A 279 23.99 22.11 12.79
N TYR A 280 24.11 20.83 12.46
CA TYR A 280 25.41 20.15 12.39
C TYR A 280 26.32 20.75 11.31
N GLU A 281 25.80 21.03 10.10
CA GLU A 281 26.57 21.71 9.05
C GLU A 281 27.12 23.05 9.53
N ARG A 282 26.26 23.90 10.11
CA ARG A 282 26.65 25.22 10.59
C ARG A 282 27.73 25.16 11.68
N VAL A 283 27.64 24.24 12.63
CA VAL A 283 28.67 24.02 13.65
C VAL A 283 30.01 23.61 13.03
N ASN A 284 29.96 22.91 11.89
CA ASN A 284 31.17 22.52 11.15
C ASN A 284 31.65 23.56 10.12
N GLY A 285 31.06 24.75 10.10
CA GLY A 285 31.42 25.81 9.15
C GLY A 285 30.93 25.54 7.71
N LEU A 286 30.01 24.58 7.54
CA LEU A 286 29.40 24.27 6.28
C LEU A 286 28.10 25.04 6.07
N VAL A 287 27.77 25.34 4.84
CA VAL A 287 26.53 26.05 4.47
C VAL A 287 25.64 25.07 3.71
N PRO A 288 24.37 24.94 4.09
CA PRO A 288 23.43 24.10 3.34
C PRO A 288 23.43 24.48 1.86
N PRO A 289 23.45 23.52 0.91
CA PRO A 289 23.61 23.79 -0.52
C PRO A 289 22.63 24.79 -1.09
N TRP A 290 21.38 24.79 -0.62
CA TRP A 290 20.34 25.74 -1.02
C TRP A 290 20.46 27.14 -0.39
N SER A 291 21.36 27.34 0.56
CA SER A 291 21.63 28.62 1.21
C SER A 291 22.95 29.27 0.73
N ALA A 292 23.73 28.54 -0.08
CA ALA A 292 24.94 29.08 -0.69
C ALA A 292 24.53 30.23 -1.62
N LYS A 293 25.15 31.41 -1.45
CA LYS A 293 24.98 32.52 -2.41
C LYS A 293 25.67 32.11 -3.71
N PRO A 294 25.05 32.39 -4.90
CA PRO A 294 25.68 32.16 -6.19
C PRO A 294 26.99 32.92 -6.36
#